data_e524a4c01fa91d0c221d76143e3aa1bd
#
_entry.id   e524a4c01fa91d0c221d76143e3aa1bd
#
_cell.length_a   1.000
_cell.length_b   1.000
_cell.length_c   1.000
_cell.angle_alpha   90.00
_cell.angle_beta   90.00
_cell.angle_gamma   90.00
#
_symmetry.space_group_name_H-M   'P 1'
#
loop_
_entity.id
_entity.type
_entity.pdbx_description
1 polymer ?
#
loop_
_entity_poly.entity_id
_entity_poly.type
_entity_poly.pdbx_seq_one_letter_code
_entity_poly.pdbx_strand_id
1 'polypeptide(L)'
;MIRQLLAGAELKPGVAILLVVLFVLVAAAAMFFLYRGIRKDRNRYIADKLKIGELNKDSFDDMILRRFHSAGKNTHFSVFFIEINDAKNIRESFGEKQFAGAVNTLVERLYRILPKGSKVCLYEYDLLAVLVDEDLDKKALSDLASFCLLEGRKPVSLITRVRLELDLSIGVNSYNAFSANFNAFKQNLELALAVSKRNGLNKYTIYSSEISNSESEEYKYYQEIKSAIEANEFTLYYQPVYDLKNNVIFAYESLLRWNHKTLGVLAPGKFLNILEQSGDINWVGAWAFEQLLIAQQRYKQKNPDKNVTFSMNLSPKQLMNPNLTDDFRRVLKKYKVPANEVCMEIVEFAMFDKMPEVHENIQKLVQCGFQIALDDFGLEMSSLKRLENLQVNWVKLDRSFIDEAKDDLLIGGVANSLVGYAEKNDFRIIAEGIEDDVTLDFIKELSIPYGQGYYFGKPKAPAEYDI
;
A
#
# COMPACT_ATOMS: atom_id res chain seq x y z
N MET A 1 -26.63 -46.57 -13.83
CA MET A 1 -25.48 -47.33 -14.41
C MET A 1 -24.39 -47.61 -13.37
N ILE A 2 -23.92 -46.71 -12.55
CA ILE A 2 -22.89 -46.97 -11.52
C ILE A 2 -23.36 -47.85 -10.38
N ARG A 3 -24.65 -47.82 -9.98
CA ARG A 3 -25.23 -48.70 -8.95
C ARG A 3 -25.37 -50.17 -9.39
N GLN A 4 -25.44 -50.49 -10.69
CA GLN A 4 -25.56 -51.83 -11.22
C GLN A 4 -24.19 -52.52 -11.40
N LEU A 5 -23.09 -51.76 -11.50
CA LEU A 5 -21.72 -52.28 -11.58
C LEU A 5 -21.12 -52.64 -10.21
N LEU A 6 -21.71 -52.14 -9.12
CA LEU A 6 -21.23 -52.37 -7.75
C LEU A 6 -21.97 -53.54 -7.04
N ALA A 7 -22.98 -54.14 -7.66
CA ALA A 7 -23.84 -55.17 -7.03
C ALA A 7 -23.31 -56.61 -7.11
N GLY A 8 -22.07 -56.85 -7.59
CA GLY A 8 -21.57 -58.20 -7.81
C GLY A 8 -20.14 -58.51 -7.31
N ALA A 9 -19.45 -57.60 -6.65
CA ALA A 9 -18.11 -57.85 -6.14
C ALA A 9 -18.01 -57.39 -4.68
N GLU A 10 -17.87 -58.27 -3.73
CA GLU A 10 -17.41 -57.98 -2.38
C GLU A 10 -15.95 -57.50 -2.42
N LEU A 11 -15.76 -56.26 -2.78
CA LEU A 11 -14.46 -55.59 -2.73
C LEU A 11 -14.05 -55.43 -1.26
N LYS A 12 -12.91 -55.98 -0.87
CA LYS A 12 -12.31 -55.74 0.45
C LYS A 12 -12.23 -54.23 0.68
N PRO A 13 -12.57 -53.70 1.87
CA PRO A 13 -12.62 -52.25 2.13
C PRO A 13 -11.38 -51.46 1.69
N GLY A 14 -10.19 -52.06 1.80
CA GLY A 14 -8.93 -51.45 1.35
C GLY A 14 -8.83 -51.25 -0.18
N VAL A 15 -9.43 -52.19 -0.98
CA VAL A 15 -9.44 -52.08 -2.45
C VAL A 15 -10.41 -50.96 -2.89
N ALA A 16 -11.55 -50.83 -2.21
CA ALA A 16 -12.50 -49.76 -2.50
C ALA A 16 -11.90 -48.38 -2.22
N ILE A 17 -11.19 -48.19 -1.10
CA ILE A 17 -10.49 -46.95 -0.78
C ILE A 17 -9.41 -46.67 -1.83
N LEU A 18 -8.61 -47.66 -2.23
CA LEU A 18 -7.57 -47.48 -3.24
C LEU A 18 -8.15 -47.03 -4.60
N LEU A 19 -9.28 -47.61 -5.02
CA LEU A 19 -9.98 -47.18 -6.26
C LEU A 19 -10.52 -45.77 -6.19
N VAL A 20 -11.06 -45.34 -5.04
CA VAL A 20 -11.53 -43.97 -4.83
C VAL A 20 -10.35 -42.98 -4.88
N VAL A 21 -9.23 -43.27 -4.20
CA VAL A 21 -8.03 -42.45 -4.23
C VAL A 21 -7.47 -42.36 -5.66
N LEU A 22 -7.40 -43.46 -6.38
CA LEU A 22 -6.95 -43.47 -7.77
C LEU A 22 -7.86 -42.64 -8.68
N PHE A 23 -9.19 -42.77 -8.51
CA PHE A 23 -10.17 -41.95 -9.25
C PHE A 23 -10.01 -40.47 -8.98
N VAL A 24 -9.82 -40.06 -7.70
CA VAL A 24 -9.59 -38.66 -7.31
C VAL A 24 -8.30 -38.14 -7.94
N LEU A 25 -7.22 -38.94 -7.92
CA LEU A 25 -5.94 -38.54 -8.52
C LEU A 25 -6.04 -38.40 -10.05
N VAL A 26 -6.74 -39.31 -10.72
CA VAL A 26 -6.98 -39.24 -12.16
C VAL A 26 -7.86 -38.04 -12.53
N ALA A 27 -8.91 -37.78 -11.73
CA ALA A 27 -9.77 -36.60 -11.92
C ALA A 27 -9.02 -35.28 -11.69
N ALA A 28 -8.17 -35.22 -10.67
CA ALA A 28 -7.31 -34.06 -10.39
C ALA A 28 -6.29 -33.81 -11.52
N ALA A 29 -5.64 -34.92 -12.02
CA ALA A 29 -4.75 -34.82 -13.15
C ALA A 29 -5.48 -34.37 -14.43
N ALA A 30 -6.66 -34.93 -14.70
CA ALA A 30 -7.48 -34.51 -15.85
C ALA A 30 -7.89 -33.03 -15.76
N MET A 31 -8.33 -32.55 -14.58
CA MET A 31 -8.64 -31.15 -14.35
C MET A 31 -7.39 -30.25 -14.52
N PHE A 32 -6.24 -30.68 -14.03
CA PHE A 32 -4.98 -29.98 -14.23
C PHE A 32 -4.59 -29.85 -15.71
N PHE A 33 -4.69 -30.92 -16.48
CA PHE A 33 -4.42 -30.88 -17.92
C PHE A 33 -5.47 -30.08 -18.69
N LEU A 34 -6.73 -30.15 -18.32
CA LEU A 34 -7.80 -29.37 -18.90
C LEU A 34 -7.58 -27.86 -18.63
N TYR A 35 -7.28 -27.49 -17.37
CA TYR A 35 -6.95 -26.12 -16.98
C TYR A 35 -5.73 -25.60 -17.74
N ARG A 36 -4.68 -26.42 -17.84
CA ARG A 36 -3.46 -26.07 -18.59
C ARG A 36 -3.73 -25.93 -20.09
N GLY A 37 -4.60 -26.77 -20.67
CA GLY A 37 -5.06 -26.67 -22.07
C GLY A 37 -5.85 -25.37 -22.32
N ILE A 38 -6.85 -25.09 -21.48
CA ILE A 38 -7.67 -23.86 -21.57
C ILE A 38 -6.80 -22.61 -21.44
N ARG A 39 -5.83 -22.63 -20.50
CA ARG A 39 -4.89 -21.52 -20.31
C ARG A 39 -3.99 -21.31 -21.53
N LYS A 40 -3.50 -22.40 -22.15
CA LYS A 40 -2.66 -22.36 -23.35
C LYS A 40 -3.43 -21.86 -24.56
N ASP A 41 -4.65 -22.35 -24.77
CA ASP A 41 -5.50 -21.93 -25.89
C ASP A 41 -5.94 -20.48 -25.76
N ARG A 42 -6.24 -20.03 -24.54
CA ARG A 42 -6.56 -18.63 -24.25
C ARG A 42 -5.38 -17.70 -24.52
N ASN A 43 -4.18 -18.04 -24.09
CA ASN A 43 -2.98 -17.26 -24.35
C ASN A 43 -2.67 -17.21 -25.85
N ARG A 44 -2.86 -18.31 -26.56
CA ARG A 44 -2.70 -18.37 -28.02
C ARG A 44 -3.72 -17.52 -28.74
N TYR A 45 -5.00 -17.57 -28.33
CA TYR A 45 -6.06 -16.73 -28.88
C TYR A 45 -5.78 -15.23 -28.68
N ILE A 46 -5.30 -14.84 -27.51
CA ILE A 46 -4.93 -13.45 -27.20
C ILE A 46 -3.71 -13.03 -28.04
N ALA A 47 -2.67 -13.85 -28.12
CA ALA A 47 -1.48 -13.59 -28.92
C ALA A 47 -1.79 -13.45 -30.42
N ASP A 48 -2.62 -14.35 -30.98
CA ASP A 48 -3.06 -14.31 -32.39
C ASP A 48 -3.90 -13.05 -32.69
N LYS A 49 -4.66 -12.54 -31.72
CA LYS A 49 -5.46 -11.31 -31.84
C LYS A 49 -4.67 -10.04 -31.64
N LEU A 50 -3.60 -10.11 -30.85
CA LEU A 50 -2.83 -8.94 -30.42
C LEU A 50 -1.82 -8.44 -31.46
N LYS A 51 -1.59 -9.10 -32.61
CA LYS A 51 -0.50 -8.73 -33.55
C LYS A 51 0.85 -8.44 -32.86
N ILE A 52 0.97 -8.76 -31.55
CA ILE A 52 2.21 -8.70 -30.80
C ILE A 52 3.05 -9.85 -31.34
N GLY A 53 4.15 -9.54 -31.93
CA GLY A 53 5.04 -10.43 -32.67
C GLY A 53 5.15 -11.86 -32.11
N GLU A 54 5.76 -12.77 -32.85
CA GLU A 54 5.84 -14.22 -32.64
C GLU A 54 6.43 -14.68 -31.29
N LEU A 55 6.69 -13.75 -30.34
CA LEU A 55 7.30 -14.03 -29.04
C LEU A 55 6.22 -14.39 -28.01
N ASN A 56 6.30 -15.60 -27.50
CA ASN A 56 5.61 -16.07 -26.30
C ASN A 56 6.58 -16.11 -25.11
N LYS A 57 6.06 -16.41 -23.90
CA LYS A 57 6.83 -16.52 -22.66
C LYS A 57 8.07 -17.37 -22.80
N ASP A 58 7.91 -18.60 -23.34
CA ASP A 58 9.01 -19.57 -23.46
C ASP A 58 10.11 -19.02 -24.41
N SER A 59 9.70 -18.48 -25.58
CA SER A 59 10.63 -17.87 -26.52
C SER A 59 11.33 -16.61 -25.96
N PHE A 60 10.62 -15.85 -25.12
CA PHE A 60 11.20 -14.69 -24.46
C PHE A 60 12.23 -15.11 -23.39
N ASP A 61 11.89 -16.07 -22.55
CA ASP A 61 12.80 -16.62 -21.53
C ASP A 61 14.05 -17.24 -22.19
N ASP A 62 13.88 -18.02 -23.27
CA ASP A 62 15.00 -18.56 -24.07
C ASP A 62 15.89 -17.46 -24.67
N MET A 63 15.29 -16.37 -25.13
CA MET A 63 16.03 -15.23 -25.67
C MET A 63 16.90 -14.56 -24.60
N ILE A 64 16.37 -14.37 -23.39
CA ILE A 64 17.12 -13.84 -22.27
C ILE A 64 18.22 -14.84 -21.83
N LEU A 65 17.89 -16.12 -21.73
CA LEU A 65 18.81 -17.17 -21.34
C LEU A 65 20.03 -17.25 -22.30
N ARG A 66 19.80 -17.14 -23.62
CA ARG A 66 20.88 -17.07 -24.60
C ARG A 66 21.79 -15.87 -24.39
N ARG A 67 21.23 -14.69 -23.97
CA ARG A 67 22.06 -13.53 -23.61
C ARG A 67 22.93 -13.79 -22.40
N PHE A 68 22.41 -14.48 -21.38
CA PHE A 68 23.22 -14.91 -20.24
C PHE A 68 24.37 -15.83 -20.64
N HIS A 69 24.15 -16.77 -21.55
CA HIS A 69 25.17 -17.70 -22.03
C HIS A 69 26.22 -17.04 -22.94
N SER A 70 25.83 -16.03 -23.69
CA SER A 70 26.73 -15.28 -24.57
C SER A 70 27.31 -14.01 -23.91
N ALA A 71 26.98 -13.77 -22.64
CA ALA A 71 27.35 -12.54 -21.95
C ALA A 71 28.89 -12.42 -21.75
N GLY A 72 29.46 -11.35 -22.33
CA GLY A 72 30.80 -10.89 -22.07
C GLY A 72 30.80 -9.67 -21.14
N LYS A 73 32.00 -9.13 -20.84
CA LYS A 73 32.13 -7.96 -19.95
C LYS A 73 31.37 -6.72 -20.37
N ASN A 74 30.98 -6.62 -21.66
CA ASN A 74 30.27 -5.48 -22.24
C ASN A 74 28.80 -5.81 -22.63
N THR A 75 28.22 -6.85 -22.06
CA THR A 75 26.83 -7.20 -22.31
C THR A 75 25.96 -6.41 -21.32
N HIS A 76 25.10 -5.57 -21.86
CA HIS A 76 24.14 -4.78 -21.08
C HIS A 76 22.73 -4.97 -21.68
N PHE A 77 21.77 -5.26 -20.86
CA PHE A 77 20.35 -5.27 -21.23
C PHE A 77 19.49 -5.09 -19.99
N SER A 78 18.27 -4.61 -20.18
CA SER A 78 17.30 -4.47 -19.12
C SER A 78 15.99 -5.15 -19.50
N VAL A 79 15.30 -5.70 -18.51
CA VAL A 79 13.98 -6.30 -18.69
C VAL A 79 12.99 -5.57 -17.78
N PHE A 80 11.83 -5.23 -18.38
CA PHE A 80 10.70 -4.64 -17.70
C PHE A 80 9.56 -5.66 -17.67
N PHE A 81 9.01 -5.91 -16.50
CA PHE A 81 7.72 -6.55 -16.35
C PHE A 81 6.68 -5.45 -16.11
N ILE A 82 5.69 -5.39 -17.00
CA ILE A 82 4.62 -4.38 -16.97
C ILE A 82 3.30 -5.14 -16.79
N GLU A 83 2.76 -5.10 -15.58
CA GLU A 83 1.47 -5.71 -15.26
C GLU A 83 0.35 -4.69 -15.40
N ILE A 84 -0.75 -5.11 -16.02
CA ILE A 84 -1.98 -4.34 -16.13
C ILE A 84 -2.82 -4.66 -14.90
N ASN A 85 -2.95 -3.68 -14.01
CA ASN A 85 -3.73 -3.82 -12.80
C ASN A 85 -5.21 -4.02 -13.15
N ASP A 86 -5.94 -4.74 -12.30
CA ASP A 86 -7.38 -5.01 -12.47
C ASP A 86 -7.80 -5.64 -13.82
N ALA A 87 -6.87 -6.24 -14.55
CA ALA A 87 -7.13 -6.85 -15.86
C ALA A 87 -8.32 -7.82 -15.85
N LYS A 88 -8.54 -8.53 -14.74
CA LYS A 88 -9.68 -9.45 -14.57
C LYS A 88 -11.00 -8.67 -14.60
N ASN A 89 -11.13 -7.62 -13.80
CA ASN A 89 -12.35 -6.81 -13.71
C ASN A 89 -12.63 -6.07 -15.01
N ILE A 90 -11.58 -5.57 -15.70
CA ILE A 90 -11.71 -4.93 -17.01
C ILE A 90 -12.27 -5.93 -18.05
N ARG A 91 -11.79 -7.16 -18.05
CA ARG A 91 -12.27 -8.21 -18.96
C ARG A 91 -13.69 -8.65 -18.67
N GLU A 92 -14.05 -8.81 -17.40
CA GLU A 92 -15.41 -9.15 -16.98
C GLU A 92 -16.39 -8.04 -17.34
N SER A 93 -15.99 -6.77 -17.22
CA SER A 93 -16.84 -5.60 -17.50
C SER A 93 -16.98 -5.27 -18.98
N PHE A 94 -15.90 -5.41 -19.78
CA PHE A 94 -15.86 -4.95 -21.18
C PHE A 94 -15.67 -6.08 -22.20
N GLY A 95 -15.38 -7.29 -21.75
CA GLY A 95 -15.17 -8.47 -22.58
C GLY A 95 -13.73 -8.59 -23.11
N GLU A 96 -13.32 -9.85 -23.37
CA GLU A 96 -11.97 -10.24 -23.80
C GLU A 96 -11.47 -9.49 -25.05
N LYS A 97 -12.35 -9.27 -26.03
CA LYS A 97 -11.99 -8.61 -27.30
C LYS A 97 -11.60 -7.14 -27.09
N GLN A 98 -12.29 -6.46 -26.17
CA GLN A 98 -12.01 -5.05 -25.90
C GLN A 98 -10.76 -4.88 -25.06
N PHE A 99 -10.56 -5.74 -24.07
CA PHE A 99 -9.33 -5.82 -23.30
C PHE A 99 -8.12 -6.07 -24.21
N ALA A 100 -8.19 -7.07 -25.09
CA ALA A 100 -7.13 -7.35 -26.06
C ALA A 100 -6.84 -6.14 -26.98
N GLY A 101 -7.86 -5.41 -27.40
CA GLY A 101 -7.71 -4.16 -28.16
C GLY A 101 -6.99 -3.06 -27.37
N ALA A 102 -7.29 -2.93 -26.09
CA ALA A 102 -6.63 -1.97 -25.20
C ALA A 102 -5.15 -2.33 -24.99
N VAL A 103 -4.84 -3.60 -24.74
CA VAL A 103 -3.46 -4.10 -24.62
C VAL A 103 -2.67 -3.89 -25.91
N ASN A 104 -3.27 -4.16 -27.10
CA ASN A 104 -2.62 -3.86 -28.39
C ASN A 104 -2.27 -2.38 -28.54
N THR A 105 -3.21 -1.51 -28.17
CA THR A 105 -2.98 -0.06 -28.23
C THR A 105 -1.84 0.34 -27.30
N LEU A 106 -1.78 -0.24 -26.09
CA LEU A 106 -0.67 -0.02 -25.15
C LEU A 106 0.65 -0.47 -25.76
N VAL A 107 0.73 -1.68 -26.32
CA VAL A 107 1.95 -2.20 -26.95
C VAL A 107 2.42 -1.34 -28.12
N GLU A 108 1.49 -0.85 -28.98
CA GLU A 108 1.83 0.09 -30.04
C GLU A 108 2.43 1.40 -29.53
N ARG A 109 1.89 1.90 -28.40
CA ARG A 109 2.42 3.11 -27.73
C ARG A 109 3.79 2.85 -27.14
N LEU A 110 3.98 1.70 -26.46
CA LEU A 110 5.28 1.31 -25.93
C LEU A 110 6.36 1.26 -27.02
N TYR A 111 6.08 0.67 -28.18
CA TYR A 111 7.07 0.64 -29.28
C TYR A 111 7.48 2.03 -29.80
N ARG A 112 6.69 3.08 -29.55
CA ARG A 112 7.04 4.45 -29.94
C ARG A 112 8.02 5.12 -29.01
N ILE A 113 8.05 4.68 -27.74
CA ILE A 113 8.91 5.26 -26.68
C ILE A 113 10.11 4.39 -26.36
N LEU A 114 10.03 3.09 -26.66
CA LEU A 114 11.13 2.15 -26.42
C LEU A 114 12.28 2.36 -27.41
N PRO A 115 13.54 2.14 -26.98
CA PRO A 115 14.70 2.13 -27.87
C PRO A 115 14.52 1.18 -29.05
N LYS A 116 15.19 1.51 -30.18
CA LYS A 116 15.15 0.66 -31.38
C LYS A 116 15.73 -0.72 -31.07
N GLY A 117 15.05 -1.78 -31.51
CA GLY A 117 15.48 -3.15 -31.26
C GLY A 117 14.87 -3.79 -30.02
N SER A 118 14.20 -3.01 -29.16
CA SER A 118 13.47 -3.56 -28.02
C SER A 118 12.44 -4.59 -28.46
N LYS A 119 12.18 -5.57 -27.59
CA LYS A 119 11.19 -6.64 -27.82
C LYS A 119 10.12 -6.58 -26.76
N VAL A 120 8.87 -6.62 -27.18
CA VAL A 120 7.70 -6.68 -26.28
C VAL A 120 7.02 -8.03 -26.48
N CYS A 121 6.72 -8.70 -25.38
CA CYS A 121 6.08 -10.00 -25.33
C CYS A 121 4.87 -9.95 -24.41
N LEU A 122 3.75 -10.58 -24.79
CA LEU A 122 2.69 -10.91 -23.85
C LEU A 122 3.13 -12.13 -23.05
N TYR A 123 3.71 -11.85 -21.89
CA TYR A 123 4.34 -12.87 -21.03
C TYR A 123 3.29 -13.73 -20.31
N GLU A 124 2.28 -13.08 -19.75
CA GLU A 124 1.04 -13.67 -19.25
C GLU A 124 -0.16 -12.84 -19.73
N TYR A 125 -1.37 -13.22 -19.38
CA TYR A 125 -2.58 -12.57 -19.92
C TYR A 125 -2.71 -11.08 -19.55
N ASP A 126 -2.08 -10.67 -18.46
CA ASP A 126 -2.05 -9.31 -17.89
C ASP A 126 -0.64 -8.75 -17.72
N LEU A 127 0.38 -9.51 -18.12
CA LEU A 127 1.79 -9.18 -17.93
C LEU A 127 2.50 -9.07 -19.28
N LEU A 128 3.01 -7.90 -19.58
CA LEU A 128 3.94 -7.68 -20.68
C LEU A 128 5.38 -7.79 -20.17
N ALA A 129 6.23 -8.43 -20.97
CA ALA A 129 7.69 -8.42 -20.75
C ALA A 129 8.34 -7.61 -21.87
N VAL A 130 9.20 -6.68 -21.50
CA VAL A 130 9.94 -5.82 -22.44
C VAL A 130 11.42 -6.03 -22.24
N LEU A 131 12.13 -6.38 -23.31
CA LEU A 131 13.58 -6.43 -23.35
C LEU A 131 14.11 -5.18 -24.03
N VAL A 132 15.01 -4.48 -23.36
CA VAL A 132 15.77 -3.34 -23.90
C VAL A 132 17.24 -3.75 -23.96
N ASP A 133 17.79 -3.78 -25.15
CA ASP A 133 19.12 -4.30 -25.47
C ASP A 133 20.15 -3.14 -25.57
N GLU A 134 20.08 -2.23 -24.61
CA GLU A 134 20.92 -1.05 -24.49
C GLU A 134 21.45 -0.91 -23.06
N ASP A 135 22.60 -0.25 -22.92
CA ASP A 135 23.16 0.14 -21.62
C ASP A 135 22.47 1.41 -21.13
N LEU A 136 21.50 1.23 -20.26
CA LEU A 136 20.73 2.33 -19.66
C LEU A 136 21.20 2.53 -18.21
N ASP A 137 21.55 3.75 -17.87
CA ASP A 137 21.81 4.13 -16.49
C ASP A 137 20.49 4.17 -15.67
N LYS A 138 20.62 4.30 -14.34
CA LYS A 138 19.49 4.31 -13.43
C LYS A 138 18.48 5.41 -13.77
N LYS A 139 18.95 6.57 -14.25
CA LYS A 139 18.08 7.69 -14.62
C LYS A 139 17.31 7.37 -15.90
N ALA A 140 17.96 6.87 -16.93
CA ALA A 140 17.32 6.48 -18.19
C ALA A 140 16.29 5.36 -17.98
N LEU A 141 16.57 4.39 -17.10
CA LEU A 141 15.62 3.34 -16.71
C LEU A 141 14.39 3.94 -15.99
N SER A 142 14.61 4.88 -15.08
CA SER A 142 13.56 5.59 -14.37
C SER A 142 12.66 6.40 -15.31
N ASP A 143 13.27 7.16 -16.22
CA ASP A 143 12.56 7.95 -17.21
C ASP A 143 11.73 7.05 -18.14
N LEU A 144 12.32 5.94 -18.61
CA LEU A 144 11.64 4.99 -19.49
C LEU A 144 10.45 4.31 -18.78
N ALA A 145 10.62 3.88 -17.52
CA ALA A 145 9.53 3.31 -16.73
C ALA A 145 8.40 4.33 -16.53
N SER A 146 8.74 5.59 -16.21
CA SER A 146 7.78 6.68 -16.08
C SER A 146 7.01 6.94 -17.38
N PHE A 147 7.70 6.92 -18.52
CA PHE A 147 7.03 7.03 -19.82
C PHE A 147 6.09 5.86 -20.12
N CYS A 148 6.46 4.63 -19.73
CA CYS A 148 5.57 3.47 -19.87
C CYS A 148 4.28 3.65 -19.05
N LEU A 149 4.37 4.14 -17.82
CA LEU A 149 3.21 4.46 -16.98
C LEU A 149 2.32 5.52 -17.62
N LEU A 150 2.91 6.59 -18.14
CA LEU A 150 2.17 7.66 -18.82
C LEU A 150 1.42 7.14 -20.06
N GLU A 151 2.00 6.21 -20.83
CA GLU A 151 1.34 5.60 -21.97
C GLU A 151 0.14 4.73 -21.57
N GLY A 152 0.17 4.06 -20.43
CA GLY A 152 -0.95 3.32 -19.85
C GLY A 152 -2.13 4.23 -19.49
N ARG A 153 -1.84 5.37 -18.88
CA ARG A 153 -2.84 6.37 -18.46
C ARG A 153 -3.50 7.13 -19.61
N LYS A 154 -2.95 7.07 -20.83
CA LYS A 154 -3.61 7.67 -22.00
C LYS A 154 -4.88 6.87 -22.32
N PRO A 155 -6.05 7.51 -22.37
CA PRO A 155 -7.31 6.81 -22.64
C PRO A 155 -7.28 5.99 -23.92
N VAL A 156 -7.80 4.77 -23.86
CA VAL A 156 -8.10 3.91 -25.00
C VAL A 156 -9.59 3.95 -25.26
N SER A 157 -9.99 4.29 -26.49
CA SER A 157 -11.41 4.30 -26.85
C SER A 157 -11.88 2.87 -27.16
N LEU A 158 -12.83 2.38 -26.37
CA LEU A 158 -13.49 1.11 -26.61
C LEU A 158 -14.63 1.28 -27.62
N ILE A 159 -15.08 0.18 -28.23
CA ILE A 159 -16.19 0.17 -29.20
C ILE A 159 -17.48 0.75 -28.57
N THR A 160 -17.64 0.63 -27.26
CA THR A 160 -18.75 1.16 -26.47
C THR A 160 -18.69 2.68 -26.23
N ARG A 161 -17.74 3.40 -26.83
CA ARG A 161 -17.42 4.82 -26.59
C ARG A 161 -16.95 5.13 -25.16
N VAL A 162 -16.73 4.13 -24.34
CA VAL A 162 -16.09 4.28 -23.03
C VAL A 162 -14.59 4.51 -23.24
N ARG A 163 -14.01 5.42 -22.47
CA ARG A 163 -12.56 5.64 -22.42
C ARG A 163 -12.01 4.83 -21.27
N LEU A 164 -11.10 3.91 -21.57
CA LEU A 164 -10.43 3.06 -20.59
C LEU A 164 -8.99 3.56 -20.42
N GLU A 165 -8.59 3.80 -19.19
CA GLU A 165 -7.20 4.00 -18.80
C GLU A 165 -6.69 2.69 -18.19
N LEU A 166 -5.43 2.34 -18.45
CA LEU A 166 -4.80 1.14 -17.92
C LEU A 166 -3.83 1.54 -16.83
N ASP A 167 -4.17 1.20 -15.60
CA ASP A 167 -3.25 1.33 -14.48
C ASP A 167 -2.20 0.22 -14.55
N LEU A 168 -0.93 0.60 -14.41
CA LEU A 168 0.20 -0.30 -14.59
C LEU A 168 1.04 -0.39 -13.32
N SER A 169 1.62 -1.57 -13.10
CA SER A 169 2.73 -1.77 -12.16
C SER A 169 3.94 -2.28 -12.92
N ILE A 170 5.12 -1.69 -12.66
CA ILE A 170 6.32 -2.01 -13.45
C ILE A 170 7.45 -2.44 -12.53
N GLY A 171 8.00 -3.64 -12.77
CA GLY A 171 9.26 -4.10 -12.23
C GLY A 171 10.35 -4.03 -13.27
N VAL A 172 11.53 -3.54 -12.92
CA VAL A 172 12.69 -3.42 -13.81
C VAL A 172 13.88 -4.11 -13.20
N ASN A 173 14.60 -4.91 -13.99
CA ASN A 173 15.91 -5.41 -13.60
C ASN A 173 16.88 -5.30 -14.78
N SER A 174 18.12 -4.91 -14.48
CA SER A 174 19.20 -4.77 -15.47
C SER A 174 20.24 -5.86 -15.26
N TYR A 175 20.70 -6.44 -16.36
CA TYR A 175 21.83 -7.35 -16.33
C TYR A 175 23.11 -6.58 -16.07
N ASN A 176 23.89 -7.05 -15.13
CA ASN A 176 25.25 -6.63 -14.91
C ASN A 176 26.16 -7.87 -14.79
N ALA A 177 27.47 -7.68 -14.88
CA ALA A 177 28.46 -8.76 -14.83
C ALA A 177 28.44 -9.58 -13.51
N PHE A 178 27.73 -9.11 -12.48
CA PHE A 178 27.55 -9.77 -11.18
C PHE A 178 26.21 -10.51 -11.07
N SER A 179 25.35 -10.46 -12.09
CA SER A 179 24.11 -11.22 -12.12
C SER A 179 24.42 -12.72 -12.13
N ALA A 180 24.07 -13.42 -11.05
CA ALA A 180 24.54 -14.78 -10.81
C ALA A 180 24.07 -15.79 -11.88
N ASN A 181 22.79 -15.74 -12.27
CA ASN A 181 22.20 -16.59 -13.31
C ASN A 181 20.80 -16.07 -13.71
N PHE A 182 20.24 -16.65 -14.76
CA PHE A 182 18.92 -16.28 -15.28
C PHE A 182 17.79 -16.39 -14.24
N ASN A 183 17.78 -17.45 -13.44
CA ASN A 183 16.73 -17.64 -12.44
C ASN A 183 16.76 -16.57 -11.35
N ALA A 184 17.95 -16.24 -10.84
CA ALA A 184 18.12 -15.15 -9.88
C ALA A 184 17.75 -13.79 -10.51
N PHE A 185 18.14 -13.54 -11.76
CA PHE A 185 17.75 -12.33 -12.47
C PHE A 185 16.22 -12.19 -12.59
N LYS A 186 15.54 -13.28 -12.93
CA LYS A 186 14.08 -13.34 -13.05
C LYS A 186 13.39 -13.15 -11.72
N GLN A 187 13.85 -13.82 -10.66
CA GLN A 187 13.36 -13.61 -9.30
C GLN A 187 13.48 -12.15 -8.85
N ASN A 188 14.60 -11.52 -9.13
CA ASN A 188 14.83 -10.12 -8.83
C ASN A 188 13.86 -9.19 -9.60
N LEU A 189 13.53 -9.53 -10.84
CA LEU A 189 12.55 -8.81 -11.66
C LEU A 189 11.12 -8.97 -11.12
N GLU A 190 10.75 -10.20 -10.75
CA GLU A 190 9.44 -10.51 -10.11
C GLU A 190 9.32 -9.80 -8.76
N LEU A 191 10.40 -9.75 -7.98
CA LEU A 191 10.46 -9.02 -6.71
C LEU A 191 10.26 -7.52 -6.92
N ALA A 192 10.95 -6.91 -7.90
CA ALA A 192 10.76 -5.50 -8.21
C ALA A 192 9.30 -5.19 -8.61
N LEU A 193 8.67 -6.06 -9.39
CA LEU A 193 7.25 -5.94 -9.74
C LEU A 193 6.34 -6.03 -8.51
N ALA A 194 6.59 -6.99 -7.62
CA ALA A 194 5.82 -7.16 -6.39
C ALA A 194 5.91 -5.92 -5.48
N VAL A 195 7.11 -5.34 -5.34
CA VAL A 195 7.33 -4.09 -4.60
C VAL A 195 6.57 -2.93 -5.26
N SER A 196 6.61 -2.84 -6.60
CA SER A 196 5.87 -1.81 -7.33
C SER A 196 4.37 -1.87 -7.05
N LYS A 197 3.78 -3.06 -7.05
CA LYS A 197 2.35 -3.28 -6.75
C LYS A 197 1.98 -2.87 -5.33
N ARG A 198 2.83 -3.16 -4.34
CA ARG A 198 2.62 -2.74 -2.95
C ARG A 198 2.68 -1.23 -2.75
N ASN A 199 3.49 -0.54 -3.55
CA ASN A 199 3.59 0.92 -3.50
C ASN A 199 2.39 1.64 -4.13
N GLY A 200 1.38 0.91 -4.58
CA GLY A 200 0.14 1.44 -5.14
C GLY A 200 0.07 1.40 -6.67
N LEU A 201 -0.99 2.00 -7.22
CA LEU A 201 -1.24 2.04 -8.65
C LEU A 201 -0.25 2.97 -9.37
N ASN A 202 0.07 2.63 -10.62
CA ASN A 202 0.94 3.46 -11.49
C ASN A 202 2.31 3.76 -10.87
N LYS A 203 2.92 2.73 -10.28
CA LYS A 203 4.27 2.79 -9.72
C LYS A 203 5.22 1.88 -10.51
N TYR A 204 6.50 2.18 -10.40
CA TYR A 204 7.57 1.30 -10.88
C TYR A 204 8.62 1.11 -9.81
N THR A 205 9.35 0.01 -9.91
CA THR A 205 10.48 -0.30 -9.04
C THR A 205 11.63 -0.85 -9.89
N ILE A 206 12.81 -0.25 -9.76
CA ILE A 206 14.04 -0.78 -10.34
C ILE A 206 14.73 -1.61 -9.28
N TYR A 207 14.99 -2.89 -9.59
CA TYR A 207 15.67 -3.78 -8.65
C TYR A 207 17.02 -3.22 -8.21
N SER A 208 17.29 -3.31 -6.93
CA SER A 208 18.60 -3.07 -6.32
C SER A 208 18.84 -4.08 -5.19
N SER A 209 20.09 -4.26 -4.79
CA SER A 209 20.43 -5.11 -3.64
C SER A 209 19.78 -4.62 -2.33
N GLU A 210 19.49 -3.34 -2.23
CA GLU A 210 18.80 -2.75 -1.09
C GLU A 210 17.35 -3.28 -0.99
N ILE A 211 16.66 -3.44 -2.13
CA ILE A 211 15.31 -4.04 -2.17
C ILE A 211 15.34 -5.49 -1.71
N SER A 212 16.32 -6.28 -2.19
CA SER A 212 16.48 -7.66 -1.75
C SER A 212 16.74 -7.77 -0.24
N ASN A 213 17.52 -6.84 0.31
CA ASN A 213 17.79 -6.79 1.74
C ASN A 213 16.55 -6.38 2.54
N SER A 214 15.79 -5.38 2.07
CA SER A 214 14.54 -4.96 2.73
C SER A 214 13.49 -6.07 2.76
N GLU A 215 13.34 -6.82 1.66
CA GLU A 215 12.43 -7.98 1.59
C GLU A 215 12.86 -9.12 2.52
N SER A 216 14.18 -9.36 2.63
CA SER A 216 14.69 -10.36 3.58
C SER A 216 14.52 -9.92 5.03
N GLU A 217 14.58 -8.62 5.31
CA GLU A 217 14.26 -8.04 6.62
C GLU A 217 12.76 -8.14 6.91
N GLU A 218 11.91 -7.78 5.94
CA GLU A 218 10.46 -7.88 6.06
C GLU A 218 10.01 -9.32 6.35
N TYR A 219 10.62 -10.31 5.66
CA TYR A 219 10.35 -11.71 5.95
C TYR A 219 10.79 -12.14 7.36
N LYS A 220 11.92 -11.63 7.85
CA LYS A 220 12.34 -11.85 9.25
C LYS A 220 11.33 -11.25 10.21
N TYR A 221 10.94 -9.99 10.01
CA TYR A 221 9.93 -9.34 10.86
C TYR A 221 8.61 -10.10 10.85
N TYR A 222 8.18 -10.61 9.69
CA TYR A 222 6.98 -11.45 9.59
C TYR A 222 7.07 -12.71 10.48
N GLN A 223 8.23 -13.37 10.51
CA GLN A 223 8.44 -14.54 11.38
C GLN A 223 8.51 -14.17 12.87
N GLU A 224 9.01 -12.99 13.21
CA GLU A 224 9.26 -12.55 14.56
C GLU A 224 8.05 -11.87 15.21
N ILE A 225 7.15 -11.27 14.42
CA ILE A 225 6.00 -10.48 14.90
C ILE A 225 5.12 -11.28 15.87
N LYS A 226 4.81 -12.55 15.59
CA LYS A 226 3.99 -13.37 16.48
C LYS A 226 4.63 -13.54 17.85
N SER A 227 5.94 -13.84 17.86
CA SER A 227 6.68 -13.97 19.11
C SER A 227 6.83 -12.63 19.83
N ALA A 228 6.95 -11.53 19.09
CA ALA A 228 7.01 -10.17 19.63
C ALA A 228 5.71 -9.75 20.34
N ILE A 229 4.57 -10.13 19.77
CA ILE A 229 3.24 -9.93 20.38
C ILE A 229 3.17 -10.68 21.72
N GLU A 230 3.52 -11.97 21.73
CA GLU A 230 3.50 -12.81 22.95
C GLU A 230 4.49 -12.31 24.02
N ALA A 231 5.64 -11.78 23.59
CA ALA A 231 6.67 -11.26 24.47
C ALA A 231 6.45 -9.82 24.94
N ASN A 232 5.35 -9.17 24.55
CA ASN A 232 5.03 -7.77 24.84
C ASN A 232 6.14 -6.80 24.41
N GLU A 233 6.69 -7.00 23.21
CA GLU A 233 7.75 -6.16 22.66
C GLU A 233 7.22 -4.86 22.03
N PHE A 234 5.91 -4.71 21.87
CA PHE A 234 5.31 -3.46 21.40
C PHE A 234 5.16 -2.46 22.53
N THR A 235 5.29 -1.19 22.20
CA THR A 235 5.10 -0.05 23.11
C THR A 235 4.56 1.15 22.37
N LEU A 236 3.99 2.12 23.10
CA LEU A 236 3.61 3.43 22.55
C LEU A 236 4.65 4.47 22.96
N TYR A 237 5.06 5.27 21.99
CA TYR A 237 5.76 6.53 22.20
C TYR A 237 4.75 7.66 22.00
N TYR A 238 5.04 8.81 22.57
CA TYR A 238 4.17 9.97 22.52
C TYR A 238 4.91 11.16 21.92
N GLN A 239 4.24 11.90 21.07
CA GLN A 239 4.75 13.15 20.51
C GLN A 239 3.80 14.28 20.84
N PRO A 240 4.29 15.41 21.40
CA PRO A 240 3.42 16.51 21.78
C PRO A 240 2.98 17.33 20.56
N VAL A 241 1.71 17.71 20.56
CA VAL A 241 1.13 18.76 19.71
C VAL A 241 0.95 20.00 20.57
N TYR A 242 1.43 21.14 20.11
CA TYR A 242 1.40 22.38 20.86
C TYR A 242 0.30 23.33 20.37
N ASP A 243 -0.36 23.97 21.29
CA ASP A 243 -1.06 25.24 21.05
C ASP A 243 0.00 26.31 20.89
N LEU A 244 0.16 26.83 19.67
CA LEU A 244 1.23 27.78 19.32
C LEU A 244 1.00 29.19 19.91
N LYS A 245 -0.25 29.53 20.23
CA LYS A 245 -0.60 30.81 20.83
C LYS A 245 -0.27 30.85 22.31
N ASN A 246 -0.61 29.77 23.04
CA ASN A 246 -0.46 29.71 24.49
C ASN A 246 0.84 29.03 24.91
N ASN A 247 1.57 28.42 23.95
CA ASN A 247 2.79 27.63 24.16
C ASN A 247 2.61 26.53 25.20
N VAL A 248 1.51 25.79 25.11
CA VAL A 248 1.17 24.66 25.99
C VAL A 248 0.89 23.42 25.16
N ILE A 249 1.06 22.26 25.75
CA ILE A 249 0.70 21.00 25.11
C ILE A 249 -0.82 20.90 25.01
N PHE A 250 -1.31 20.75 23.77
CA PHE A 250 -2.71 20.59 23.40
C PHE A 250 -3.10 19.11 23.35
N ALA A 251 -2.25 18.28 22.75
CA ALA A 251 -2.47 16.85 22.60
C ALA A 251 -1.16 16.07 22.61
N TYR A 252 -1.28 14.76 22.77
CA TYR A 252 -0.20 13.80 22.50
C TYR A 252 -0.64 12.81 21.44
N GLU A 253 0.12 12.71 20.37
CA GLU A 253 -0.01 11.62 19.40
C GLU A 253 0.69 10.38 19.91
N SER A 254 -0.04 9.26 19.97
CA SER A 254 0.52 7.96 20.33
C SER A 254 1.00 7.21 19.10
N LEU A 255 2.27 6.86 19.12
CA LEU A 255 2.99 6.28 17.99
C LEU A 255 3.50 4.89 18.36
N LEU A 256 3.02 3.88 17.66
CA LEU A 256 3.45 2.50 17.87
C LEU A 256 4.95 2.35 17.67
N ARG A 257 5.61 1.56 18.53
CA ARG A 257 7.02 1.17 18.42
C ARG A 257 7.17 -0.31 18.73
N TRP A 258 8.15 -0.93 18.11
CA TRP A 258 8.54 -2.29 18.42
C TRP A 258 9.94 -2.29 19.07
N ASN A 259 10.02 -2.70 20.32
CA ASN A 259 11.27 -2.88 21.06
C ASN A 259 11.90 -4.21 20.64
N HIS A 260 12.52 -4.21 19.47
CA HIS A 260 13.09 -5.41 18.89
C HIS A 260 14.36 -5.83 19.66
N LYS A 261 14.48 -7.13 19.97
CA LYS A 261 15.56 -7.69 20.83
C LYS A 261 16.98 -7.36 20.38
N THR A 262 17.20 -7.29 19.07
CA THR A 262 18.55 -7.10 18.49
C THR A 262 18.72 -5.78 17.74
N LEU A 263 17.63 -5.18 17.25
CA LEU A 263 17.67 -3.98 16.40
C LEU A 263 17.29 -2.70 17.16
N GLY A 264 16.94 -2.82 18.46
CA GLY A 264 16.48 -1.69 19.25
C GLY A 264 15.05 -1.29 18.92
N VAL A 265 14.73 0.00 19.07
CA VAL A 265 13.36 0.51 18.87
C VAL A 265 13.09 0.74 17.38
N LEU A 266 12.17 -0.02 16.82
CA LEU A 266 11.74 0.11 15.42
C LEU A 266 10.51 1.02 15.30
N ALA A 267 10.52 1.90 14.30
CA ALA A 267 9.37 2.72 13.91
C ALA A 267 8.38 1.93 13.03
N PRO A 268 7.08 2.33 12.99
CA PRO A 268 6.02 1.61 12.28
C PRO A 268 6.32 1.30 10.81
N GLY A 269 6.97 2.19 10.08
CA GLY A 269 7.32 2.00 8.68
C GLY A 269 8.13 0.72 8.38
N LYS A 270 8.71 0.07 9.39
CA LYS A 270 9.43 -1.19 9.24
C LYS A 270 8.54 -2.44 9.35
N PHE A 271 7.41 -2.36 10.03
CA PHE A 271 6.61 -3.55 10.39
C PHE A 271 5.09 -3.38 10.26
N LEU A 272 4.58 -2.16 10.11
CA LEU A 272 3.15 -1.88 10.07
C LEU A 272 2.46 -2.62 8.89
N ASN A 273 3.08 -2.57 7.70
CA ASN A 273 2.59 -3.27 6.52
C ASN A 273 2.46 -4.79 6.75
N ILE A 274 3.38 -5.39 7.52
CA ILE A 274 3.34 -6.80 7.85
C ILE A 274 2.15 -7.11 8.77
N LEU A 275 1.91 -6.26 9.79
CA LEU A 275 0.75 -6.38 10.67
C LEU A 275 -0.57 -6.25 9.91
N GLU A 276 -0.63 -5.38 8.91
CA GLU A 276 -1.80 -5.21 8.05
C GLU A 276 -2.04 -6.44 7.16
N GLN A 277 -1.00 -6.97 6.53
CA GLN A 277 -1.09 -8.14 5.66
C GLN A 277 -1.46 -9.40 6.43
N SER A 278 -0.90 -9.62 7.62
CA SER A 278 -1.22 -10.77 8.48
C SER A 278 -2.60 -10.64 9.15
N GLY A 279 -3.14 -9.41 9.25
CA GLY A 279 -4.35 -9.11 10.00
C GLY A 279 -4.12 -8.90 11.50
N ASP A 280 -2.89 -9.07 11.99
CA ASP A 280 -2.52 -8.87 13.39
C ASP A 280 -2.65 -7.40 13.82
N ILE A 281 -2.74 -6.47 12.86
CA ILE A 281 -2.99 -5.04 13.12
C ILE A 281 -4.27 -4.81 13.95
N ASN A 282 -5.29 -5.66 13.82
CA ASN A 282 -6.51 -5.55 14.61
C ASN A 282 -6.23 -5.84 16.09
N TRP A 283 -5.43 -6.86 16.38
CA TRP A 283 -5.06 -7.19 17.74
C TRP A 283 -4.12 -6.14 18.34
N VAL A 284 -3.06 -5.77 17.61
CA VAL A 284 -2.11 -4.73 18.06
C VAL A 284 -2.82 -3.40 18.25
N GLY A 285 -3.76 -3.05 17.39
CA GLY A 285 -4.55 -1.83 17.50
C GLY A 285 -5.45 -1.80 18.72
N ALA A 286 -6.13 -2.91 19.04
CA ALA A 286 -6.93 -3.01 20.24
C ALA A 286 -6.06 -2.91 21.51
N TRP A 287 -4.90 -3.56 21.53
CA TRP A 287 -3.91 -3.43 22.58
C TRP A 287 -3.37 -1.99 22.70
N ALA A 288 -3.01 -1.36 21.57
CA ALA A 288 -2.51 0.02 21.55
C ALA A 288 -3.55 1.00 22.10
N PHE A 289 -4.82 0.82 21.74
CA PHE A 289 -5.91 1.61 22.28
C PHE A 289 -6.04 1.47 23.81
N GLU A 290 -5.94 0.25 24.33
CA GLU A 290 -5.93 0.01 25.77
C GLU A 290 -4.76 0.70 26.46
N GLN A 291 -3.53 0.61 25.89
CA GLN A 291 -2.35 1.29 26.43
C GLN A 291 -2.49 2.82 26.42
N LEU A 292 -3.08 3.37 25.36
CA LEU A 292 -3.38 4.80 25.26
C LEU A 292 -4.28 5.25 26.42
N LEU A 293 -5.36 4.52 26.72
CA LEU A 293 -6.27 4.89 27.82
C LEU A 293 -5.60 4.80 29.18
N ILE A 294 -4.73 3.81 29.39
CA ILE A 294 -3.93 3.69 30.61
C ILE A 294 -2.99 4.91 30.76
N ALA A 295 -2.31 5.28 29.67
CA ALA A 295 -1.42 6.42 29.62
C ALA A 295 -2.15 7.74 29.92
N GLN A 296 -3.29 7.95 29.30
CA GLN A 296 -4.15 9.11 29.50
C GLN A 296 -4.62 9.24 30.95
N GLN A 297 -5.06 8.13 31.55
CA GLN A 297 -5.46 8.13 32.96
C GLN A 297 -4.30 8.49 33.90
N ARG A 298 -3.11 7.94 33.66
CA ARG A 298 -1.90 8.27 34.44
C ARG A 298 -1.55 9.76 34.30
N TYR A 299 -1.58 10.28 33.06
CA TYR A 299 -1.32 11.69 32.81
C TYR A 299 -2.32 12.59 33.55
N LYS A 300 -3.61 12.25 33.48
CA LYS A 300 -4.68 13.02 34.13
C LYS A 300 -4.55 12.99 35.66
N GLN A 301 -4.13 11.86 36.25
CA GLN A 301 -3.85 11.77 37.68
C GLN A 301 -2.69 12.65 38.13
N LYS A 302 -1.64 12.76 37.32
CA LYS A 302 -0.47 13.61 37.63
C LYS A 302 -0.72 15.08 37.29
N ASN A 303 -1.62 15.38 36.36
CA ASN A 303 -1.90 16.71 35.85
C ASN A 303 -3.42 16.99 35.84
N PRO A 304 -4.08 17.06 36.99
CA PRO A 304 -5.56 17.16 37.08
C PRO A 304 -6.13 18.42 36.44
N ASP A 305 -5.36 19.50 36.41
CA ASP A 305 -5.77 20.80 35.86
C ASP A 305 -5.50 20.92 34.35
N LYS A 306 -4.86 19.93 33.70
CA LYS A 306 -4.57 19.94 32.29
C LYS A 306 -5.55 19.06 31.53
N ASN A 307 -6.20 19.63 30.53
CA ASN A 307 -7.06 18.90 29.61
C ASN A 307 -6.29 18.65 28.31
N VAL A 308 -5.69 17.47 28.18
CA VAL A 308 -4.88 17.07 27.01
C VAL A 308 -5.54 15.87 26.35
N THR A 309 -5.76 15.96 25.04
CA THR A 309 -6.29 14.87 24.23
C THR A 309 -5.17 13.91 23.83
N PHE A 310 -5.48 12.63 23.79
CA PHE A 310 -4.58 11.62 23.25
C PHE A 310 -5.13 11.14 21.91
N SER A 311 -4.25 11.04 20.90
CA SER A 311 -4.65 10.55 19.58
C SER A 311 -3.91 9.28 19.20
N MET A 312 -4.51 8.49 18.31
CA MET A 312 -3.90 7.32 17.71
C MET A 312 -4.29 7.15 16.25
N ASN A 313 -3.35 6.64 15.49
CA ASN A 313 -3.52 6.31 14.09
C ASN A 313 -4.37 5.04 13.91
N LEU A 314 -5.33 5.08 12.97
CA LEU A 314 -6.10 3.95 12.51
C LEU A 314 -5.76 3.61 11.07
N SER A 315 -5.33 2.38 10.83
CA SER A 315 -5.07 1.93 9.47
C SER A 315 -6.37 1.67 8.70
N PRO A 316 -6.36 1.79 7.36
CA PRO A 316 -7.49 1.44 6.51
C PRO A 316 -7.97 -0.01 6.76
N LYS A 317 -7.03 -0.92 7.04
CA LYS A 317 -7.33 -2.33 7.34
C LYS A 317 -8.13 -2.50 8.63
N GLN A 318 -7.83 -1.71 9.66
CA GLN A 318 -8.60 -1.70 10.90
C GLN A 318 -10.01 -1.12 10.67
N LEU A 319 -10.13 -0.08 9.86
CA LEU A 319 -11.43 0.51 9.51
C LEU A 319 -12.35 -0.45 8.72
N MET A 320 -11.80 -1.49 8.09
CA MET A 320 -12.59 -2.57 7.47
C MET A 320 -13.11 -3.61 8.48
N ASN A 321 -12.63 -3.60 9.74
CA ASN A 321 -13.07 -4.56 10.75
C ASN A 321 -14.45 -4.17 11.30
N PRO A 322 -15.51 -4.98 11.09
CA PRO A 322 -16.86 -4.64 11.54
C PRO A 322 -17.01 -4.53 13.05
N ASN A 323 -16.10 -5.12 13.83
CA ASN A 323 -16.13 -5.13 15.29
C ASN A 323 -15.29 -3.99 15.93
N LEU A 324 -14.59 -3.19 15.14
CA LEU A 324 -13.66 -2.16 15.62
C LEU A 324 -14.27 -1.26 16.70
N THR A 325 -15.43 -0.68 16.39
CA THR A 325 -16.09 0.28 17.28
C THR A 325 -16.59 -0.39 18.56
N ASP A 326 -17.08 -1.63 18.47
CA ASP A 326 -17.58 -2.35 19.65
C ASP A 326 -16.43 -2.78 20.56
N ASP A 327 -15.30 -3.14 20.00
CA ASP A 327 -14.07 -3.44 20.76
C ASP A 327 -13.60 -2.19 21.52
N PHE A 328 -13.53 -1.05 20.83
CA PHE A 328 -13.12 0.21 21.46
C PHE A 328 -14.10 0.66 22.55
N ARG A 329 -15.40 0.53 22.29
CA ARG A 329 -16.44 0.85 23.28
C ARG A 329 -16.30 0.01 24.56
N ARG A 330 -15.95 -1.28 24.43
CA ARG A 330 -15.70 -2.17 25.59
C ARG A 330 -14.50 -1.69 26.41
N VAL A 331 -13.43 -1.27 25.74
CA VAL A 331 -12.22 -0.77 26.42
C VAL A 331 -12.49 0.58 27.09
N LEU A 332 -13.18 1.54 26.43
CA LEU A 332 -13.60 2.80 27.05
C LEU A 332 -14.42 2.58 28.34
N LYS A 333 -15.38 1.65 28.28
CA LYS A 333 -16.20 1.30 29.44
C LYS A 333 -15.38 0.70 30.59
N LYS A 334 -14.40 -0.16 30.27
CA LYS A 334 -13.47 -0.77 31.22
C LYS A 334 -12.68 0.28 31.99
N TYR A 335 -12.14 1.27 31.27
CA TYR A 335 -11.30 2.33 31.84
C TYR A 335 -12.07 3.59 32.23
N LYS A 336 -13.38 3.65 31.99
CA LYS A 336 -14.25 4.79 32.30
C LYS A 336 -13.74 6.11 31.71
N VAL A 337 -13.19 6.06 30.50
CA VAL A 337 -12.72 7.24 29.72
C VAL A 337 -13.82 7.66 28.76
N PRO A 338 -14.20 8.93 28.72
CA PRO A 338 -15.14 9.45 27.72
C PRO A 338 -14.52 9.39 26.31
N ALA A 339 -15.27 8.97 25.29
CA ALA A 339 -14.77 8.84 23.93
C ALA A 339 -14.28 10.18 23.36
N ASN A 340 -14.89 11.30 23.73
CA ASN A 340 -14.51 12.63 23.28
C ASN A 340 -13.17 13.15 23.84
N GLU A 341 -12.56 12.42 24.76
CA GLU A 341 -11.18 12.69 25.22
C GLU A 341 -10.11 11.98 24.38
N VAL A 342 -10.53 11.20 23.34
CA VAL A 342 -9.65 10.46 22.44
C VAL A 342 -9.91 10.86 21.00
N CYS A 343 -8.83 11.05 20.22
CA CYS A 343 -8.89 11.37 18.81
C CYS A 343 -8.37 10.18 17.98
N MET A 344 -9.12 9.79 16.95
CA MET A 344 -8.72 8.78 15.98
C MET A 344 -8.21 9.46 14.72
N GLU A 345 -6.95 9.21 14.36
CA GLU A 345 -6.30 9.78 13.18
C GLU A 345 -6.49 8.84 11.99
N ILE A 346 -7.03 9.35 10.91
CA ILE A 346 -7.40 8.59 9.71
C ILE A 346 -6.77 9.30 8.51
N VAL A 347 -5.95 8.59 7.77
CA VAL A 347 -5.30 9.11 6.57
C VAL A 347 -6.32 9.54 5.53
N GLU A 348 -6.00 10.60 4.78
CA GLU A 348 -6.88 11.19 3.77
C GLU A 348 -7.43 10.15 2.79
N PHE A 349 -6.58 9.26 2.28
CA PHE A 349 -6.96 8.20 1.35
C PHE A 349 -8.11 7.32 1.91
N ALA A 350 -8.03 6.89 3.17
CA ALA A 350 -9.05 6.03 3.79
C ALA A 350 -10.39 6.76 3.99
N MET A 351 -10.35 8.07 4.29
CA MET A 351 -11.56 8.89 4.44
C MET A 351 -12.36 9.00 3.15
N PHE A 352 -11.68 9.02 2.01
CA PHE A 352 -12.29 9.20 0.69
C PHE A 352 -12.41 7.91 -0.11
N ASP A 353 -12.02 6.77 0.45
CA ASP A 353 -12.21 5.47 -0.16
C ASP A 353 -13.71 5.20 -0.42
N LYS A 354 -13.98 4.48 -1.50
CA LYS A 354 -15.34 4.11 -1.89
C LYS A 354 -15.86 2.85 -1.17
N MET A 355 -15.14 2.35 -0.17
CA MET A 355 -15.52 1.16 0.60
C MET A 355 -16.59 1.50 1.64
N PRO A 356 -17.81 0.96 1.50
CA PRO A 356 -18.91 1.27 2.43
C PRO A 356 -18.58 0.93 3.88
N GLU A 357 -17.82 -0.15 4.11
CA GLU A 357 -17.45 -0.64 5.44
C GLU A 357 -16.57 0.36 6.18
N VAL A 358 -15.66 1.03 5.49
CA VAL A 358 -14.79 2.06 6.06
C VAL A 358 -15.62 3.25 6.53
N HIS A 359 -16.51 3.76 5.66
CA HIS A 359 -17.39 4.87 5.99
C HIS A 359 -18.35 4.55 7.14
N GLU A 360 -18.91 3.34 7.15
CA GLU A 360 -19.79 2.89 8.24
C GLU A 360 -19.07 2.88 9.59
N ASN A 361 -17.82 2.38 9.63
CA ASN A 361 -17.05 2.36 10.86
C ASN A 361 -16.62 3.76 11.30
N ILE A 362 -16.24 4.66 10.39
CA ILE A 362 -15.98 6.06 10.73
C ILE A 362 -17.23 6.71 11.35
N GLN A 363 -18.40 6.52 10.75
CA GLN A 363 -19.66 7.02 11.31
C GLN A 363 -19.97 6.45 12.69
N LYS A 364 -19.71 5.15 12.90
CA LYS A 364 -19.88 4.52 14.23
C LYS A 364 -18.93 5.11 15.27
N LEU A 365 -17.67 5.40 14.91
CA LEU A 365 -16.72 6.07 15.80
C LEU A 365 -17.20 7.48 16.19
N VAL A 366 -17.66 8.27 15.22
CA VAL A 366 -18.25 9.59 15.48
C VAL A 366 -19.49 9.48 16.38
N GLN A 367 -20.41 8.54 16.12
CA GLN A 367 -21.59 8.30 16.96
C GLN A 367 -21.23 7.83 18.39
N CYS A 368 -20.10 7.16 18.57
CA CYS A 368 -19.57 6.82 19.90
C CYS A 368 -19.02 8.03 20.64
N GLY A 369 -18.81 9.15 19.95
CA GLY A 369 -18.28 10.40 20.50
C GLY A 369 -16.77 10.56 20.38
N PHE A 370 -16.06 9.70 19.64
CA PHE A 370 -14.64 9.92 19.35
C PHE A 370 -14.42 11.19 18.55
N GLN A 371 -13.34 11.90 18.84
CA GLN A 371 -12.83 12.91 17.92
C GLN A 371 -12.17 12.23 16.72
N ILE A 372 -12.28 12.84 15.56
CA ILE A 372 -11.68 12.35 14.32
C ILE A 372 -10.70 13.39 13.79
N ALA A 373 -9.47 12.96 13.50
CA ALA A 373 -8.50 13.75 12.78
C ALA A 373 -8.34 13.22 11.34
N LEU A 374 -8.34 14.12 10.38
CA LEU A 374 -7.91 13.82 9.03
C LEU A 374 -6.40 14.01 8.96
N ASP A 375 -5.67 12.94 8.70
CA ASP A 375 -4.21 12.91 8.67
C ASP A 375 -3.65 12.98 7.25
N ASP A 376 -2.39 13.42 7.10
CA ASP A 376 -1.67 13.57 5.82
C ASP A 376 -2.40 14.46 4.80
N PHE A 377 -3.13 15.47 5.24
CA PHE A 377 -3.89 16.32 4.34
C PHE A 377 -2.97 17.19 3.46
N GLY A 378 -3.24 17.12 2.14
CA GLY A 378 -2.54 17.89 1.13
C GLY A 378 -1.66 17.08 0.19
N LEU A 379 -1.43 15.79 0.47
CA LEU A 379 -0.64 14.92 -0.40
C LEU A 379 -1.34 14.64 -1.76
N GLU A 380 -2.68 14.61 -1.79
CA GLU A 380 -3.47 14.23 -2.98
C GLU A 380 -4.27 15.37 -3.61
N MET A 381 -3.98 16.64 -3.30
CA MET A 381 -4.71 17.81 -3.80
C MET A 381 -6.24 17.70 -3.61
N SER A 382 -6.68 17.29 -2.44
CA SER A 382 -8.11 17.15 -2.15
C SER A 382 -8.83 18.49 -2.17
N SER A 383 -10.03 18.50 -2.71
CA SER A 383 -10.83 19.70 -2.73
C SER A 383 -11.41 19.99 -1.34
N LEU A 384 -11.30 21.21 -0.86
CA LEU A 384 -11.95 21.72 0.37
C LEU A 384 -13.44 21.32 0.48
N LYS A 385 -14.11 21.16 -0.66
CA LYS A 385 -15.50 20.73 -0.75
C LYS A 385 -15.72 19.31 -0.17
N ARG A 386 -14.70 18.46 -0.15
CA ARG A 386 -14.81 17.13 0.46
C ARG A 386 -14.90 17.19 1.98
N LEU A 387 -14.30 18.23 2.60
CA LEU A 387 -14.35 18.43 4.05
C LEU A 387 -15.76 18.81 4.54
N GLU A 388 -16.62 19.42 3.69
CA GLU A 388 -17.99 19.82 4.06
C GLU A 388 -18.87 18.67 4.57
N ASN A 389 -18.63 17.46 4.10
CA ASN A 389 -19.42 16.28 4.45
C ASN A 389 -18.78 15.41 5.53
N LEU A 390 -17.61 15.80 6.04
CA LEU A 390 -16.89 15.04 7.04
C LEU A 390 -17.06 15.68 8.41
N GLN A 391 -17.49 14.87 9.39
CA GLN A 391 -17.49 15.27 10.79
C GLN A 391 -16.09 15.08 11.38
N VAL A 392 -15.14 15.92 10.97
CA VAL A 392 -13.77 15.93 11.49
C VAL A 392 -13.62 17.01 12.54
N ASN A 393 -12.82 16.74 13.56
CA ASN A 393 -12.48 17.66 14.62
C ASN A 393 -11.11 18.32 14.39
N TRP A 394 -10.20 17.61 13.72
CA TRP A 394 -8.85 18.07 13.41
C TRP A 394 -8.50 17.77 11.95
N VAL A 395 -7.68 18.62 11.35
CA VAL A 395 -7.02 18.39 10.06
C VAL A 395 -5.53 18.63 10.25
N LYS A 396 -4.72 17.62 9.99
CA LYS A 396 -3.26 17.66 10.11
C LYS A 396 -2.69 17.89 8.71
N LEU A 397 -1.98 19.01 8.55
CA LEU A 397 -1.33 19.39 7.30
C LEU A 397 0.04 18.73 7.24
N ASP A 398 0.24 17.87 6.27
CA ASP A 398 1.53 17.20 6.05
C ASP A 398 2.66 18.20 5.81
N ARG A 399 3.86 17.83 6.21
CA ARG A 399 5.08 18.61 6.01
C ARG A 399 5.27 19.05 4.56
N SER A 400 5.03 18.15 3.60
CA SER A 400 5.24 18.47 2.19
C SER A 400 4.32 19.58 1.70
N PHE A 401 3.06 19.61 2.18
CA PHE A 401 2.13 20.68 1.91
C PHE A 401 2.62 22.03 2.49
N ILE A 402 3.17 22.01 3.71
CA ILE A 402 3.74 23.19 4.35
C ILE A 402 4.97 23.70 3.58
N ASP A 403 5.84 22.79 3.14
CA ASP A 403 7.04 23.13 2.37
C ASP A 403 6.65 23.71 0.99
N GLU A 404 5.67 23.14 0.30
CA GLU A 404 5.14 23.71 -0.95
C GLU A 404 4.49 25.09 -0.73
N ALA A 405 3.74 25.26 0.36
CA ALA A 405 3.08 26.52 0.67
C ALA A 405 4.05 27.69 0.93
N LYS A 406 5.29 27.38 1.38
CA LYS A 406 6.36 28.38 1.52
C LYS A 406 6.86 28.89 0.17
N ASP A 407 6.96 28.01 -0.81
CA ASP A 407 7.59 28.29 -2.11
C ASP A 407 6.57 28.74 -3.16
N ASP A 408 5.29 28.39 -3.01
CA ASP A 408 4.21 28.68 -3.96
C ASP A 408 3.10 29.53 -3.30
N LEU A 409 2.96 30.78 -3.79
CA LEU A 409 1.94 31.71 -3.31
C LEU A 409 0.51 31.19 -3.49
N LEU A 410 0.26 30.34 -4.46
CA LEU A 410 -1.07 29.78 -4.70
C LEU A 410 -1.39 28.73 -3.62
N ILE A 411 -0.44 27.88 -3.30
CA ILE A 411 -0.58 26.87 -2.22
C ILE A 411 -0.67 27.60 -0.86
N GLY A 412 0.14 28.63 -0.63
CA GLY A 412 0.02 29.49 0.57
C GLY A 412 -1.36 30.12 0.70
N GLY A 413 -1.96 30.58 -0.42
CA GLY A 413 -3.33 31.06 -0.47
C GLY A 413 -4.38 29.99 -0.13
N VAL A 414 -4.16 28.76 -0.56
CA VAL A 414 -5.01 27.61 -0.19
C VAL A 414 -4.91 27.33 1.31
N ALA A 415 -3.70 27.35 1.89
CA ALA A 415 -3.49 27.16 3.32
C ALA A 415 -4.24 28.21 4.15
N ASN A 416 -4.11 29.48 3.79
CA ASN A 416 -4.87 30.56 4.44
C ASN A 416 -6.39 30.40 4.33
N SER A 417 -6.87 29.97 3.15
CA SER A 417 -8.30 29.73 2.93
C SER A 417 -8.80 28.57 3.79
N LEU A 418 -7.99 27.53 3.98
CA LEU A 418 -8.31 26.40 4.84
C LEU A 418 -8.41 26.82 6.31
N VAL A 419 -7.53 27.69 6.81
CA VAL A 419 -7.61 28.25 8.18
C VAL A 419 -8.92 28.99 8.38
N GLY A 420 -9.28 29.90 7.46
CA GLY A 420 -10.56 30.61 7.55
C GLY A 420 -11.77 29.70 7.41
N TYR A 421 -11.66 28.60 6.68
CA TYR A 421 -12.70 27.57 6.57
C TYR A 421 -12.85 26.76 7.87
N ALA A 422 -11.74 26.41 8.50
CA ALA A 422 -11.69 25.68 9.77
C ALA A 422 -12.39 26.45 10.90
N GLU A 423 -12.12 27.76 11.01
CA GLU A 423 -12.77 28.63 12.00
C GLU A 423 -14.30 28.67 11.84
N LYS A 424 -14.79 28.66 10.59
CA LYS A 424 -16.24 28.69 10.30
C LYS A 424 -16.96 27.35 10.56
N ASN A 425 -16.21 26.25 10.50
CA ASN A 425 -16.78 24.89 10.56
C ASN A 425 -16.37 24.13 11.82
N ASP A 426 -15.77 24.82 12.80
CA ASP A 426 -15.44 24.32 14.15
C ASP A 426 -14.52 23.08 14.15
N PHE A 427 -13.52 23.05 13.27
CA PHE A 427 -12.44 22.08 13.35
C PHE A 427 -11.07 22.78 13.49
N ARG A 428 -10.08 22.06 13.97
CA ARG A 428 -8.74 22.55 14.25
C ARG A 428 -7.77 22.18 13.14
N ILE A 429 -6.81 23.08 12.85
CA ILE A 429 -5.71 22.77 11.94
C ILE A 429 -4.45 22.60 12.75
N ILE A 430 -3.72 21.54 12.47
CA ILE A 430 -2.42 21.18 13.05
C ILE A 430 -1.40 21.16 11.91
N ALA A 431 -0.33 21.94 12.01
CA ALA A 431 0.80 21.83 11.07
C ALA A 431 1.79 20.79 11.56
N GLU A 432 2.19 19.89 10.69
CA GLU A 432 3.17 18.85 10.97
C GLU A 432 4.57 19.17 10.44
N GLY A 433 5.57 18.46 10.94
CA GLY A 433 6.95 18.54 10.45
C GLY A 433 7.65 19.86 10.77
N ILE A 434 7.25 20.57 11.84
CA ILE A 434 7.95 21.78 12.28
C ILE A 434 9.30 21.38 12.88
N GLU A 435 10.40 21.69 12.19
CA GLU A 435 11.76 21.32 12.62
C GLU A 435 12.64 22.51 13.00
N ASP A 436 12.29 23.73 12.55
CA ASP A 436 13.07 24.94 12.72
C ASP A 436 12.20 26.21 12.95
N ASP A 437 12.86 27.29 13.34
CA ASP A 437 12.21 28.59 13.59
C ASP A 437 11.59 29.17 12.31
N VAL A 438 12.18 28.96 11.15
CA VAL A 438 11.69 29.48 9.86
C VAL A 438 10.33 28.87 9.54
N THR A 439 10.21 27.55 9.70
CA THR A 439 8.93 26.84 9.53
C THR A 439 7.91 27.29 10.55
N LEU A 440 8.31 27.44 11.82
CA LEU A 440 7.42 27.88 12.88
C LEU A 440 6.89 29.32 12.64
N ASP A 441 7.73 30.23 12.21
CA ASP A 441 7.33 31.60 11.91
C ASP A 441 6.36 31.65 10.73
N PHE A 442 6.61 30.88 9.66
CA PHE A 442 5.70 30.76 8.54
C PHE A 442 4.32 30.22 8.96
N ILE A 443 4.27 29.17 9.81
CA ILE A 443 3.03 28.62 10.35
C ILE A 443 2.25 29.68 11.15
N LYS A 444 2.95 30.52 11.93
CA LYS A 444 2.33 31.64 12.66
C LYS A 444 1.80 32.73 11.73
N GLU A 445 2.52 33.05 10.64
CA GLU A 445 2.04 33.98 9.60
C GLU A 445 0.75 33.49 8.95
N LEU A 446 0.62 32.18 8.70
CA LEU A 446 -0.61 31.54 8.23
C LEU A 446 -1.73 31.51 9.30
N SER A 447 -1.45 31.96 10.53
CA SER A 447 -2.39 31.88 11.67
C SER A 447 -2.84 30.45 12.01
N ILE A 448 -2.05 29.44 11.72
CA ILE A 448 -2.34 28.06 12.12
C ILE A 448 -2.15 27.90 13.62
N PRO A 449 -3.20 27.45 14.37
CA PRO A 449 -3.18 27.56 15.83
C PRO A 449 -2.40 26.44 16.52
N TYR A 450 -2.21 25.29 15.87
CA TYR A 450 -1.56 24.12 16.46
C TYR A 450 -0.41 23.62 15.60
N GLY A 451 0.63 23.06 16.26
CA GLY A 451 1.80 22.54 15.56
C GLY A 451 2.45 21.35 16.22
N GLN A 452 3.03 20.49 15.40
CA GLN A 452 3.77 19.30 15.79
C GLN A 452 5.06 19.19 14.99
N GLY A 453 6.12 18.74 15.63
CA GLY A 453 7.40 18.53 14.94
C GLY A 453 8.56 18.36 15.89
N TYR A 454 9.73 18.07 15.34
CA TYR A 454 10.96 17.87 16.13
C TYR A 454 11.45 19.13 16.83
N TYR A 455 10.98 20.28 16.40
CA TYR A 455 11.20 21.56 17.09
C TYR A 455 10.68 21.53 18.55
N PHE A 456 9.49 20.97 18.75
CA PHE A 456 8.87 20.86 20.06
C PHE A 456 9.28 19.59 20.81
N GLY A 457 9.47 18.51 20.11
CA GLY A 457 9.88 17.22 20.67
C GLY A 457 9.76 16.07 19.69
N LYS A 458 10.72 15.16 19.77
CA LYS A 458 10.62 13.88 19.08
C LYS A 458 9.68 12.94 19.84
N PRO A 459 9.11 11.92 19.17
CA PRO A 459 8.41 10.86 19.87
C PRO A 459 9.30 10.22 20.95
N LYS A 460 8.80 10.14 22.18
CA LYS A 460 9.53 9.61 23.34
C LYS A 460 8.70 8.60 24.11
N ALA A 461 9.39 7.79 24.92
CA ALA A 461 8.74 6.84 25.82
C ALA A 461 7.85 7.57 26.86
N PRO A 462 6.79 6.91 27.37
CA PRO A 462 5.84 7.53 28.30
C PRO A 462 6.48 8.23 29.49
N ALA A 463 7.50 7.60 30.09
CA ALA A 463 8.18 8.13 31.26
C ALA A 463 8.89 9.49 31.05
N GLU A 464 9.20 9.85 29.81
CA GLU A 464 9.85 11.12 29.49
C GLU A 464 8.88 12.31 29.40
N TYR A 465 7.58 12.03 29.37
CA TYR A 465 6.50 13.03 29.34
C TYR A 465 5.59 12.97 30.57
N ASP A 466 6.03 12.26 31.63
CA ASP A 466 5.22 12.02 32.83
C ASP A 466 3.88 11.28 32.56
N ILE A 467 3.85 10.49 31.51
CA ILE A 467 2.69 9.69 31.07
C ILE A 467 2.70 8.30 31.72
#